data_8e65b188d95030b39555b91f0568e017
#
_entry.id   8e65b188d95030b39555b91f0568e017
#
_cell.length_a   1.000
_cell.length_b   1.000
_cell.length_c   1.000
_cell.angle_alpha   90.00
_cell.angle_beta   90.00
_cell.angle_gamma   90.00
#
_symmetry.space_group_name_H-M   'P 1'
#
loop_
_entity.id
_entity.type
_entity.pdbx_description
1 polymer ?
#
loop_
_entity_poly.entity_id
_entity_poly.type
_entity_poly.pdbx_seq_one_letter_code
_entity_poly.pdbx_strand_id
1 'polypeptide(L)'
;DTSAFNVGDILYASPTVAGAFTNVKPTAPNNVIPLAAVLIKSATTGVIFVRPTIEQESYYGEFTRTTNLSAAAIDTAYPIALTNTEVAGGVTLTGSPTDRLQVPQSGLYQFSARYQLSSTSSSLKNARFWYRLNGATDLDHSTAIVSVDSNNGYATISTSEVVSLAANDYIQLMWAVDNTALSLSAVAATGYAPSAASVWVAVTQVQQ
;
A
#
# COMPACT_ATOMS: atom_id res chain seq x y z
N ASP A 1 27.67 14.07 -27.72
CA ASP A 1 27.94 12.66 -27.98
C ASP A 1 26.70 11.83 -27.73
N THR A 2 26.26 11.09 -28.76
CA THR A 2 25.10 10.16 -28.66
C THR A 2 25.49 8.74 -29.07
N SER A 3 26.81 8.44 -29.14
CA SER A 3 27.31 7.14 -29.64
C SER A 3 26.86 5.95 -28.78
N ALA A 4 26.56 6.19 -27.49
CA ALA A 4 26.09 5.16 -26.56
C ALA A 4 24.62 4.75 -26.79
N PHE A 5 23.87 5.50 -27.62
CA PHE A 5 22.44 5.30 -27.84
C PHE A 5 22.15 4.96 -29.28
N ASN A 6 20.95 4.52 -29.62
CA ASN A 6 20.49 4.30 -30.98
C ASN A 6 19.52 5.40 -31.41
N VAL A 7 19.43 5.63 -32.74
CA VAL A 7 18.41 6.53 -33.28
C VAL A 7 17.02 6.01 -32.93
N GLY A 8 16.19 6.90 -32.43
CA GLY A 8 14.84 6.57 -31.90
C GLY A 8 14.78 6.24 -30.42
N ASP A 9 15.91 6.03 -29.72
CA ASP A 9 15.90 5.82 -28.26
C ASP A 9 15.32 7.05 -27.57
N ILE A 10 14.42 6.78 -26.60
CA ILE A 10 13.98 7.79 -25.63
C ILE A 10 15.00 7.85 -24.52
N LEU A 11 15.46 9.06 -24.21
CA LEU A 11 16.41 9.31 -23.13
C LEU A 11 15.71 9.84 -21.90
N TYR A 12 15.91 9.15 -20.79
CA TYR A 12 15.40 9.50 -19.47
C TYR A 12 16.51 10.12 -18.62
N ALA A 13 16.12 10.90 -17.59
CA ALA A 13 17.04 11.23 -16.52
C ALA A 13 17.51 9.95 -15.82
N SER A 14 18.83 9.83 -15.60
CA SER A 14 19.39 8.67 -14.90
C SER A 14 18.99 8.72 -13.42
N PRO A 15 18.39 7.65 -12.86
CA PRO A 15 18.05 7.61 -11.45
C PRO A 15 19.27 7.37 -10.53
N THR A 16 20.42 7.00 -11.11
CA THR A 16 21.62 6.62 -10.34
C THR A 16 22.80 7.57 -10.55
N VAL A 17 22.84 8.32 -11.64
CA VAL A 17 23.95 9.23 -11.97
C VAL A 17 23.40 10.62 -12.28
N ALA A 18 23.69 11.58 -11.40
CA ALA A 18 23.21 12.96 -11.57
C ALA A 18 23.72 13.59 -12.89
N GLY A 19 22.78 14.19 -13.64
CA GLY A 19 23.07 14.84 -14.93
C GLY A 19 23.29 13.89 -16.10
N ALA A 20 23.22 12.57 -15.93
CA ALA A 20 23.34 11.60 -16.99
C ALA A 20 21.98 11.21 -17.62
N PHE A 21 22.06 10.67 -18.83
CA PHE A 21 20.93 10.07 -19.54
C PHE A 21 20.99 8.54 -19.47
N THR A 22 19.83 7.92 -19.55
CA THR A 22 19.66 6.48 -19.77
C THR A 22 18.57 6.23 -20.83
N ASN A 23 18.71 5.20 -21.64
CA ASN A 23 17.66 4.73 -22.55
C ASN A 23 16.82 3.58 -21.92
N VAL A 24 17.12 3.22 -20.68
CA VAL A 24 16.30 2.29 -19.90
C VAL A 24 15.31 3.11 -19.09
N LYS A 25 14.01 2.88 -19.31
CA LYS A 25 12.95 3.55 -18.55
C LYS A 25 13.09 3.21 -17.06
N PRO A 26 13.27 4.22 -16.18
CA PRO A 26 13.27 3.99 -14.73
C PRO A 26 11.95 3.36 -14.26
N THR A 27 12.01 2.61 -13.16
CA THR A 27 10.83 2.00 -12.52
C THR A 27 10.72 2.49 -11.08
N ALA A 28 9.53 2.39 -10.49
CA ALA A 28 9.28 2.75 -9.09
C ALA A 28 10.36 2.15 -8.15
N PRO A 29 10.84 2.91 -7.14
CA PRO A 29 10.32 4.22 -6.69
C PRO A 29 10.92 5.44 -7.42
N ASN A 30 11.65 5.27 -8.51
CA ASN A 30 12.29 6.36 -9.23
C ASN A 30 11.30 7.05 -10.16
N ASN A 31 11.38 8.38 -10.25
CA ASN A 31 10.57 9.16 -11.19
C ASN A 31 10.98 8.89 -12.64
N VAL A 32 9.99 8.75 -13.52
CA VAL A 32 10.20 8.64 -14.96
C VAL A 32 10.18 10.04 -15.57
N ILE A 33 11.34 10.52 -16.01
CA ILE A 33 11.48 11.84 -16.61
C ILE A 33 12.08 11.66 -18.02
N PRO A 34 11.25 11.49 -19.07
CA PRO A 34 11.74 11.53 -20.45
C PRO A 34 12.21 12.93 -20.77
N LEU A 35 13.42 13.03 -21.28
CA LEU A 35 14.07 14.32 -21.57
C LEU A 35 14.22 14.58 -23.07
N ALA A 36 14.52 13.54 -23.84
CA ALA A 36 14.82 13.69 -25.24
C ALA A 36 14.60 12.39 -26.04
N ALA A 37 14.63 12.50 -27.38
CA ALA A 37 14.76 11.37 -28.27
C ALA A 37 16.02 11.55 -29.16
N VAL A 38 16.73 10.47 -29.45
CA VAL A 38 17.94 10.50 -30.31
C VAL A 38 17.52 10.57 -31.76
N LEU A 39 17.91 11.64 -32.46
CA LEU A 39 17.69 11.82 -33.89
C LEU A 39 18.87 11.39 -34.73
N ILE A 40 20.10 11.71 -34.30
CA ILE A 40 21.33 11.35 -34.99
C ILE A 40 22.31 10.76 -33.99
N LYS A 41 22.76 9.53 -34.25
CA LYS A 41 23.83 8.88 -33.51
C LYS A 41 25.19 9.33 -34.01
N SER A 42 26.00 9.94 -33.15
CA SER A 42 27.37 10.32 -33.47
C SER A 42 28.17 10.57 -32.20
N ALA A 43 29.48 10.30 -32.26
CA ALA A 43 30.40 10.62 -31.17
C ALA A 43 30.76 12.12 -31.10
N THR A 44 30.52 12.88 -32.18
CA THR A 44 30.93 14.29 -32.27
C THR A 44 29.78 15.24 -32.61
N THR A 45 28.84 14.83 -33.46
CA THR A 45 27.76 15.68 -34.00
C THR A 45 26.39 15.04 -33.78
N GLY A 46 26.20 14.30 -32.69
CA GLY A 46 24.93 13.69 -32.34
C GLY A 46 23.85 14.75 -32.13
N VAL A 47 22.62 14.42 -32.50
CA VAL A 47 21.45 15.30 -32.35
C VAL A 47 20.38 14.59 -31.51
N ILE A 48 19.84 15.32 -30.55
CA ILE A 48 18.67 14.90 -29.75
C ILE A 48 17.55 15.92 -29.91
N PHE A 49 16.31 15.43 -29.91
CA PHE A 49 15.12 16.26 -29.79
C PHE A 49 14.74 16.36 -28.31
N VAL A 50 14.88 17.54 -27.74
CA VAL A 50 14.62 17.78 -26.31
C VAL A 50 13.16 18.15 -26.12
N ARG A 51 12.44 17.33 -25.34
CA ARG A 51 11.08 17.58 -24.90
C ARG A 51 10.90 16.97 -23.50
N PRO A 52 11.33 17.66 -22.44
CA PRO A 52 11.17 17.14 -21.10
C PRO A 52 9.70 17.05 -20.74
N THR A 53 9.29 15.89 -20.26
CA THR A 53 7.98 15.65 -19.66
C THR A 53 8.20 14.89 -18.35
N ILE A 54 7.28 15.02 -17.42
CA ILE A 54 7.27 14.21 -16.20
C ILE A 54 6.14 13.20 -16.39
N GLU A 55 6.49 11.91 -16.51
CA GLU A 55 5.51 10.85 -16.38
C GLU A 55 5.32 10.62 -14.88
N GLN A 56 4.14 10.97 -14.40
CA GLN A 56 3.78 10.76 -13.01
C GLN A 56 3.38 9.30 -12.84
N GLU A 57 4.23 8.51 -12.19
CA GLU A 57 3.86 7.15 -11.78
C GLU A 57 3.07 7.22 -10.48
N SER A 58 1.91 6.57 -10.46
CA SER A 58 1.14 6.38 -9.22
C SER A 58 1.68 5.19 -8.46
N TYR A 59 1.98 5.37 -7.19
CA TYR A 59 2.40 4.29 -6.30
C TYR A 59 1.19 3.58 -5.72
N TYR A 60 1.26 2.25 -5.66
CA TYR A 60 0.16 1.43 -5.18
C TYR A 60 0.66 0.16 -4.50
N GLY A 61 -0.24 -0.50 -3.78
CA GLY A 61 -0.02 -1.83 -3.23
C GLY A 61 -1.32 -2.43 -2.73
N GLU A 62 -1.40 -3.76 -2.82
CA GLU A 62 -2.48 -4.55 -2.27
C GLU A 62 -1.89 -5.65 -1.38
N PHE A 63 -2.39 -5.73 -0.16
CA PHE A 63 -1.85 -6.60 0.87
C PHE A 63 -2.98 -7.33 1.60
N THR A 64 -2.69 -8.54 2.05
CA THR A 64 -3.67 -9.35 2.75
C THR A 64 -3.11 -9.98 4.02
N ARG A 65 -4.04 -10.36 4.91
CA ARG A 65 -3.80 -11.31 5.97
C ARG A 65 -4.69 -12.52 5.73
N THR A 66 -4.08 -13.68 5.49
CA THR A 66 -4.79 -14.93 5.18
C THR A 66 -4.93 -15.87 6.36
N THR A 67 -4.56 -15.40 7.57
CA THR A 67 -4.65 -16.15 8.83
C THR A 67 -5.51 -15.40 9.84
N ASN A 68 -6.04 -16.13 10.81
CA ASN A 68 -6.79 -15.52 11.91
C ASN A 68 -5.88 -14.65 12.80
N LEU A 69 -6.48 -13.65 13.44
CA LEU A 69 -5.82 -12.82 14.44
C LEU A 69 -6.78 -12.53 15.59
N SER A 70 -6.38 -12.91 16.81
CA SER A 70 -7.11 -12.63 18.04
C SER A 70 -6.42 -11.53 18.83
N ALA A 71 -7.19 -10.67 19.50
CA ALA A 71 -6.65 -9.69 20.44
C ALA A 71 -6.24 -10.41 21.74
N ALA A 72 -5.08 -10.04 22.29
CA ALA A 72 -4.60 -10.62 23.54
C ALA A 72 -5.34 -10.08 24.78
N ALA A 73 -5.86 -8.84 24.71
CA ALA A 73 -6.63 -8.19 25.79
C ALA A 73 -7.73 -7.30 25.19
N ILE A 74 -8.75 -7.06 26.00
CA ILE A 74 -9.83 -6.09 25.71
C ILE A 74 -9.29 -4.66 25.85
N ASP A 75 -9.96 -3.73 25.18
CA ASP A 75 -9.73 -2.28 25.27
C ASP A 75 -8.25 -1.88 25.05
N THR A 76 -7.54 -2.70 24.28
CA THR A 76 -6.12 -2.52 23.98
C THR A 76 -5.94 -2.41 22.46
N ALA A 77 -5.20 -1.39 22.03
CA ALA A 77 -4.89 -1.13 20.62
C ALA A 77 -3.77 -2.06 20.12
N TYR A 78 -4.03 -2.79 19.05
CA TYR A 78 -3.06 -3.66 18.40
C TYR A 78 -2.90 -3.27 16.93
N PRO A 79 -1.67 -3.23 16.40
CA PRO A 79 -1.46 -3.17 14.96
C PRO A 79 -1.81 -4.51 14.32
N ILE A 80 -2.32 -4.47 13.10
CA ILE A 80 -2.65 -5.65 12.32
C ILE A 80 -1.47 -5.99 11.41
N ALA A 81 -0.79 -7.09 11.68
CA ALA A 81 0.22 -7.61 10.80
C ALA A 81 -0.42 -8.24 9.55
N LEU A 82 0.04 -7.85 8.37
CA LEU A 82 -0.33 -8.43 7.09
C LEU A 82 0.65 -9.55 6.73
N THR A 83 0.21 -10.53 5.95
CA THR A 83 1.02 -11.72 5.66
C THR A 83 1.50 -11.81 4.23
N ASN A 84 0.77 -11.22 3.29
CA ASN A 84 1.05 -11.33 1.86
C ASN A 84 1.03 -9.96 1.18
N THR A 85 1.87 -9.83 0.15
CA THR A 85 1.78 -8.78 -0.86
C THR A 85 1.17 -9.41 -2.10
N GLU A 86 -0.01 -8.96 -2.51
CA GLU A 86 -0.69 -9.48 -3.70
C GLU A 86 -0.15 -8.79 -4.96
N VAL A 87 -0.06 -7.47 -4.91
CA VAL A 87 0.56 -6.65 -5.95
C VAL A 87 1.11 -5.37 -5.33
N ALA A 88 2.24 -4.87 -5.82
CA ALA A 88 2.78 -3.59 -5.38
C ALA A 88 3.58 -2.90 -6.49
N GLY A 89 3.39 -1.58 -6.59
CA GLY A 89 4.21 -0.66 -7.37
C GLY A 89 4.72 0.44 -6.44
N GLY A 90 5.80 0.18 -5.71
CA GLY A 90 6.49 1.11 -4.84
C GLY A 90 6.02 1.18 -3.38
N VAL A 91 4.73 0.95 -3.07
CA VAL A 91 4.30 0.77 -1.67
C VAL A 91 4.82 -0.56 -1.15
N THR A 92 5.37 -0.57 0.05
CA THR A 92 6.00 -1.76 0.64
C THR A 92 5.41 -2.12 2.00
N LEU A 93 5.35 -3.42 2.27
CA LEU A 93 4.99 -3.94 3.58
C LEU A 93 6.25 -4.13 4.41
N THR A 94 6.37 -3.39 5.52
CA THR A 94 7.56 -3.35 6.37
C THR A 94 7.21 -3.57 7.85
N GLY A 95 8.22 -3.54 8.71
CA GLY A 95 8.06 -3.78 10.15
C GLY A 95 8.37 -5.22 10.57
N SER A 96 8.42 -5.43 11.87
CA SER A 96 8.55 -6.75 12.50
C SER A 96 7.69 -6.76 13.78
N PRO A 97 6.46 -7.30 13.71
CA PRO A 97 5.81 -7.93 12.55
C PRO A 97 5.55 -6.98 11.37
N THR A 98 5.16 -7.50 10.21
CA THR A 98 4.88 -6.76 8.98
C THR A 98 3.55 -6.01 9.08
N ASP A 99 3.55 -4.89 9.80
CA ASP A 99 2.37 -4.11 10.16
C ASP A 99 2.38 -2.68 9.59
N ARG A 100 3.37 -2.35 8.72
CA ARG A 100 3.60 -1.00 8.21
C ARG A 100 3.45 -0.97 6.70
N LEU A 101 2.50 -0.20 6.23
CA LEU A 101 2.29 0.12 4.82
C LEU A 101 3.09 1.38 4.51
N GLN A 102 4.31 1.22 4.02
CA GLN A 102 5.26 2.32 3.80
C GLN A 102 5.19 2.84 2.38
N VAL A 103 5.13 4.17 2.23
CA VAL A 103 5.08 4.84 0.93
C VAL A 103 6.47 5.32 0.50
N PRO A 104 6.82 5.25 -0.81
CA PRO A 104 8.16 5.62 -1.28
C PRO A 104 8.36 7.12 -1.50
N GLN A 105 7.28 7.85 -1.74
CA GLN A 105 7.29 9.28 -2.11
C GLN A 105 6.23 10.05 -1.32
N SER A 106 6.44 11.35 -1.17
CA SER A 106 5.43 12.25 -0.61
C SER A 106 4.21 12.36 -1.53
N GLY A 107 3.05 12.61 -0.97
CA GLY A 107 1.82 12.81 -1.72
C GLY A 107 0.57 12.47 -0.92
N LEU A 108 -0.58 12.52 -1.60
CA LEU A 108 -1.85 12.05 -1.06
C LEU A 108 -2.04 10.58 -1.41
N TYR A 109 -2.35 9.78 -0.41
CA TYR A 109 -2.59 8.34 -0.55
C TYR A 109 -3.96 7.97 -0.02
N GLN A 110 -4.69 7.17 -0.79
CA GLN A 110 -5.92 6.54 -0.34
C GLN A 110 -5.61 5.15 0.18
N PHE A 111 -6.05 4.88 1.39
CA PHE A 111 -6.06 3.56 2.02
C PHE A 111 -7.48 3.05 2.05
N SER A 112 -7.73 1.86 1.52
CA SER A 112 -9.03 1.19 1.57
C SER A 112 -8.83 -0.18 2.17
N ALA A 113 -9.44 -0.45 3.32
CA ALA A 113 -9.29 -1.71 4.03
C ALA A 113 -10.63 -2.40 4.25
N ARG A 114 -10.61 -3.74 4.24
CA ARG A 114 -11.73 -4.59 4.59
C ARG A 114 -11.29 -5.58 5.66
N TYR A 115 -12.09 -5.70 6.70
CA TYR A 115 -11.86 -6.59 7.83
C TYR A 115 -13.02 -7.58 7.92
N GLN A 116 -12.70 -8.86 8.05
CA GLN A 116 -13.67 -9.92 8.29
C GLN A 116 -13.50 -10.44 9.70
N LEU A 117 -14.57 -10.39 10.47
CA LEU A 117 -14.59 -10.81 11.89
C LEU A 117 -15.48 -12.02 12.07
N SER A 118 -15.17 -12.77 13.11
CA SER A 118 -16.09 -13.75 13.71
C SER A 118 -16.13 -13.60 15.23
N SER A 119 -17.19 -14.10 15.84
CA SER A 119 -17.37 -14.10 17.29
C SER A 119 -17.74 -15.49 17.79
N THR A 120 -17.09 -15.92 18.87
CA THR A 120 -17.50 -17.13 19.62
C THR A 120 -18.35 -16.78 20.84
N SER A 121 -18.65 -15.49 21.08
CA SER A 121 -19.52 -15.03 22.15
C SER A 121 -20.99 -15.35 21.86
N SER A 122 -21.79 -15.58 22.91
CA SER A 122 -23.24 -15.74 22.83
C SER A 122 -24.01 -14.40 22.84
N SER A 123 -23.30 -13.27 22.86
CA SER A 123 -23.87 -11.93 22.85
C SER A 123 -23.07 -11.00 21.96
N LEU A 124 -23.72 -9.94 21.52
CA LEU A 124 -23.14 -8.90 20.68
C LEU A 124 -21.85 -8.33 21.28
N LYS A 125 -20.80 -8.22 20.47
CA LYS A 125 -19.49 -7.68 20.82
C LYS A 125 -19.03 -6.70 19.75
N ASN A 126 -18.18 -5.74 20.15
CA ASN A 126 -17.74 -4.65 19.28
C ASN A 126 -16.25 -4.72 19.04
N ALA A 127 -15.89 -4.46 17.79
CA ALA A 127 -14.51 -4.16 17.38
C ALA A 127 -14.43 -2.74 16.82
N ARG A 128 -13.28 -2.12 17.00
CA ARG A 128 -12.95 -0.78 16.48
C ARG A 128 -11.76 -0.90 15.59
N PHE A 129 -11.75 -0.15 14.46
CA PHE A 129 -10.69 -0.10 13.48
C PHE A 129 -10.36 1.36 13.17
N TRP A 130 -9.07 1.68 13.03
CA TRP A 130 -8.60 3.01 12.65
C TRP A 130 -7.21 2.94 12.02
N TYR A 131 -6.73 4.06 11.54
CA TYR A 131 -5.40 4.20 10.96
C TYR A 131 -4.47 4.96 11.91
N ARG A 132 -3.20 4.53 11.97
CA ARG A 132 -2.14 5.17 12.75
C ARG A 132 -0.96 5.52 11.86
N LEU A 133 -0.53 6.78 11.93
CA LEU A 133 0.63 7.29 11.22
C LEU A 133 1.90 7.07 12.04
N ASN A 134 2.93 6.52 11.41
CA ASN A 134 4.30 6.35 11.94
C ASN A 134 4.38 5.73 13.35
N GLY A 135 3.40 4.87 13.68
CA GLY A 135 3.35 4.16 14.95
C GLY A 135 2.97 5.02 16.17
N ALA A 136 2.69 6.30 15.97
CA ALA A 136 2.52 7.27 17.07
C ALA A 136 1.18 8.02 17.04
N THR A 137 0.72 8.47 15.86
CA THR A 137 -0.41 9.38 15.74
C THR A 137 -1.62 8.66 15.18
N ASP A 138 -2.66 8.48 15.99
CA ASP A 138 -3.95 7.98 15.52
C ASP A 138 -4.62 9.07 14.67
N LEU A 139 -5.12 8.68 13.49
CA LEU A 139 -5.77 9.62 12.59
C LEU A 139 -7.19 9.90 13.09
N ASP A 140 -7.46 11.16 13.39
CA ASP A 140 -8.79 11.61 13.80
C ASP A 140 -9.82 11.28 12.71
N HIS A 141 -11.03 10.92 13.15
CA HIS A 141 -12.17 10.56 12.30
C HIS A 141 -12.04 9.23 11.52
N SER A 142 -10.90 8.53 11.57
CA SER A 142 -10.71 7.26 10.87
C SER A 142 -11.31 6.05 11.60
N THR A 143 -11.80 6.21 12.83
CA THR A 143 -12.34 5.10 13.63
C THR A 143 -13.69 4.64 13.13
N ALA A 144 -13.78 3.35 12.80
CA ALA A 144 -15.02 2.66 12.50
C ALA A 144 -15.31 1.58 13.55
N ILE A 145 -16.58 1.41 13.88
CA ILE A 145 -17.06 0.41 14.87
C ILE A 145 -17.95 -0.59 14.16
N VAL A 146 -17.73 -1.86 14.43
CA VAL A 146 -18.59 -2.95 13.98
C VAL A 146 -19.01 -3.81 15.15
N SER A 147 -20.28 -4.16 15.16
CA SER A 147 -20.86 -5.10 16.12
C SER A 147 -21.03 -6.46 15.47
N VAL A 148 -20.52 -7.51 16.11
CA VAL A 148 -20.67 -8.88 15.66
C VAL A 148 -21.66 -9.57 16.59
N ASP A 149 -22.74 -10.05 16.01
CA ASP A 149 -23.78 -10.78 16.75
C ASP A 149 -23.32 -12.23 17.03
N SER A 150 -24.09 -12.91 17.83
CA SER A 150 -23.77 -14.14 18.53
C SER A 150 -23.25 -15.33 17.71
N ASN A 151 -22.57 -16.27 18.40
CA ASN A 151 -22.24 -17.66 18.06
C ASN A 151 -21.89 -17.95 16.61
N ASN A 152 -20.58 -17.84 16.28
CA ASN A 152 -20.03 -18.14 14.97
C ASN A 152 -20.55 -17.25 13.81
N GLY A 153 -21.15 -16.09 14.15
CA GLY A 153 -21.52 -15.07 13.17
C GLY A 153 -20.28 -14.42 12.57
N TYR A 154 -20.39 -14.05 11.29
CA TYR A 154 -19.41 -13.23 10.61
C TYR A 154 -19.93 -11.81 10.41
N ALA A 155 -19.04 -10.84 10.54
CA ALA A 155 -19.29 -9.47 10.13
C ALA A 155 -18.12 -8.97 9.29
N THR A 156 -18.44 -8.11 8.32
CA THR A 156 -17.42 -7.46 7.51
C THR A 156 -17.62 -5.96 7.59
N ILE A 157 -16.52 -5.22 7.79
CA ILE A 157 -16.49 -3.77 7.72
C ILE A 157 -15.41 -3.33 6.74
N SER A 158 -15.70 -2.24 6.03
CA SER A 158 -14.72 -1.56 5.17
C SER A 158 -14.49 -0.15 5.68
N THR A 159 -13.24 0.28 5.64
CA THR A 159 -12.82 1.65 5.97
C THR A 159 -12.06 2.23 4.81
N SER A 160 -12.08 3.55 4.66
CA SER A 160 -11.28 4.26 3.66
C SER A 160 -10.84 5.60 4.23
N GLU A 161 -9.59 5.98 3.96
CA GLU A 161 -9.00 7.23 4.43
C GLU A 161 -8.07 7.80 3.37
N VAL A 162 -8.01 9.11 3.24
CA VAL A 162 -7.06 9.83 2.37
C VAL A 162 -6.11 10.61 3.25
N VAL A 163 -4.82 10.31 3.15
CA VAL A 163 -3.78 10.84 4.04
C VAL A 163 -2.68 11.50 3.23
N SER A 164 -2.24 12.70 3.67
CA SER A 164 -1.02 13.33 3.17
C SER A 164 0.19 12.73 3.88
N LEU A 165 1.10 12.13 3.13
CA LEU A 165 2.28 11.44 3.65
C LEU A 165 3.56 12.04 3.07
N ALA A 166 4.61 12.09 3.87
CA ALA A 166 5.98 12.34 3.41
C ALA A 166 6.59 11.03 2.86
N ALA A 167 7.67 11.15 2.11
CA ALA A 167 8.43 9.98 1.65
C ALA A 167 8.93 9.16 2.85
N ASN A 168 8.73 7.84 2.77
CA ASN A 168 9.04 6.85 3.81
C ASN A 168 8.11 6.87 5.04
N ASP A 169 7.08 7.71 5.09
CA ASP A 169 6.02 7.56 6.07
C ASP A 169 5.30 6.22 5.88
N TYR A 170 4.70 5.72 6.96
CA TYR A 170 3.90 4.51 6.92
C TYR A 170 2.59 4.63 7.70
N ILE A 171 1.61 3.86 7.28
CA ILE A 171 0.34 3.69 7.98
C ILE A 171 0.28 2.28 8.55
N GLN A 172 -0.25 2.19 9.77
CA GLN A 172 -0.65 0.94 10.41
C GLN A 172 -2.17 0.86 10.46
N LEU A 173 -2.71 -0.32 10.16
CA LEU A 173 -4.10 -0.67 10.45
C LEU A 173 -4.17 -1.07 11.92
N MET A 174 -4.97 -0.36 12.71
CA MET A 174 -5.12 -0.61 14.13
C MET A 174 -6.49 -1.22 14.43
N TRP A 175 -6.56 -2.04 15.47
CA TRP A 175 -7.82 -2.55 15.98
C TRP A 175 -7.82 -2.73 17.49
N ALA A 176 -9.02 -2.71 18.07
CA ALA A 176 -9.29 -3.03 19.47
C ALA A 176 -10.66 -3.71 19.59
N VAL A 177 -10.82 -4.53 20.61
CA VAL A 177 -12.07 -5.28 20.89
C VAL A 177 -12.52 -5.06 22.32
N ASP A 178 -13.82 -5.09 22.54
CA ASP A 178 -14.41 -5.11 23.89
C ASP A 178 -14.50 -6.53 24.48
N ASN A 179 -14.20 -7.57 23.67
CA ASN A 179 -14.19 -8.96 24.12
C ASN A 179 -13.22 -9.81 23.27
N THR A 180 -12.41 -10.65 23.91
CA THR A 180 -11.43 -11.52 23.24
C THR A 180 -12.06 -12.70 22.49
N ALA A 181 -13.37 -12.90 22.58
CA ALA A 181 -14.12 -13.83 21.72
C ALA A 181 -14.22 -13.35 20.26
N LEU A 182 -13.91 -12.07 19.99
CA LEU A 182 -13.78 -11.54 18.63
C LEU A 182 -12.42 -11.86 18.02
N SER A 183 -12.41 -12.26 16.78
CA SER A 183 -11.19 -12.44 15.98
C SER A 183 -11.38 -11.93 14.56
N LEU A 184 -10.30 -11.44 13.97
CA LEU A 184 -10.18 -11.31 12.52
C LEU A 184 -10.07 -12.72 11.95
N SER A 185 -10.96 -13.10 11.01
CA SER A 185 -11.13 -14.50 10.61
C SER A 185 -10.99 -14.69 9.12
N ALA A 186 -9.99 -15.46 8.73
CA ALA A 186 -9.86 -15.97 7.38
C ALA A 186 -10.77 -17.20 7.20
N VAL A 187 -11.31 -17.37 6.00
CA VAL A 187 -12.16 -18.52 5.65
C VAL A 187 -11.50 -19.30 4.53
N ALA A 188 -11.40 -20.61 4.71
CA ALA A 188 -10.87 -21.52 3.70
C ALA A 188 -11.77 -21.56 2.47
N ALA A 189 -11.19 -21.88 1.30
CA ALA A 189 -11.94 -22.14 0.09
C ALA A 189 -12.88 -23.34 0.28
N THR A 190 -14.03 -23.27 -0.37
CA THR A 190 -15.03 -24.34 -0.43
C THR A 190 -15.17 -24.82 -1.87
N GLY A 191 -15.98 -25.87 -2.12
CA GLY A 191 -16.23 -26.36 -3.49
C GLY A 191 -16.95 -25.36 -4.40
N TYR A 192 -17.49 -24.26 -3.86
CA TYR A 192 -18.26 -23.25 -4.60
C TYR A 192 -17.77 -21.81 -4.41
N ALA A 193 -16.81 -21.56 -3.51
CA ALA A 193 -16.28 -20.21 -3.25
C ALA A 193 -14.77 -20.26 -2.95
N PRO A 194 -13.99 -19.24 -3.39
CA PRO A 194 -12.59 -19.11 -3.02
C PRO A 194 -12.44 -18.79 -1.53
N SER A 195 -11.20 -18.87 -1.03
CA SER A 195 -10.86 -18.44 0.33
C SER A 195 -11.09 -16.94 0.51
N ALA A 196 -11.39 -16.53 1.75
CA ALA A 196 -11.48 -15.13 2.13
C ALA A 196 -10.36 -14.78 3.13
N ALA A 197 -9.64 -13.70 2.85
CA ALA A 197 -8.67 -13.13 3.78
C ALA A 197 -9.38 -12.50 4.99
N SER A 198 -8.76 -12.57 6.16
CA SER A 198 -9.24 -11.90 7.37
C SER A 198 -9.11 -10.38 7.27
N VAL A 199 -8.09 -9.90 6.58
CA VAL A 199 -7.88 -8.49 6.25
C VAL A 199 -7.40 -8.37 4.82
N TRP A 200 -7.93 -7.39 4.11
CA TRP A 200 -7.49 -6.94 2.81
C TRP A 200 -7.31 -5.42 2.85
N VAL A 201 -6.24 -4.92 2.26
CA VAL A 201 -6.01 -3.48 2.14
C VAL A 201 -5.39 -3.14 0.80
N ALA A 202 -5.91 -2.10 0.17
CA ALA A 202 -5.32 -1.45 -0.99
C ALA A 202 -4.85 -0.04 -0.62
N VAL A 203 -3.69 0.32 -1.15
CA VAL A 203 -3.10 1.66 -1.06
C VAL A 203 -2.89 2.19 -2.47
N THR A 204 -3.34 3.40 -2.73
CA THR A 204 -3.17 4.05 -4.03
C THR A 204 -2.80 5.51 -3.84
N GLN A 205 -1.75 5.96 -4.50
CA GLN A 205 -1.43 7.37 -4.56
C GLN A 205 -2.44 8.09 -5.47
N VAL A 206 -3.11 9.10 -4.93
CA VAL A 206 -4.12 9.89 -5.65
C VAL A 206 -3.58 11.22 -6.15
N GLN A 207 -2.49 11.71 -5.53
CA GLN A 207 -1.80 12.94 -5.93
C GLN A 207 -0.36 12.96 -5.40
N GLN A 208 0.58 13.46 -6.19
CA GLN A 208 1.95 13.81 -5.78
C GLN A 208 2.04 15.27 -5.34
#